data_3704f12e26e3c8b28839ebd80943ba8b
#
_entry.id   3704f12e26e3c8b28839ebd80943ba8b
#
_cell.length_a   1.000
_cell.length_b   1.000
_cell.length_c   1.000
_cell.angle_alpha   90.00
_cell.angle_beta   90.00
_cell.angle_gamma   90.00
#
_symmetry.space_group_name_H-M   'P 1'
#
loop_
_entity.id
_entity.type
_entity.pdbx_description
1 polymer ?
#
loop_
_entity_poly.entity_id
_entity_poly.type
_entity_poly.pdbx_seq_one_letter_code
_entity_poly.pdbx_strand_id
1 'polypeptide(L)'
;MPEIRRTIMNTFKDAQECQMFVMILKQKWSEFDGKLKDKFTVEIATDVADASKHTAYLTAQSVEDFKIVEDWATKEVLPLRNKFAPKSHTFTCELDARFEFGDK
;
A
#
# COMPACT_ATOMS: atom_id res chain seq x y z
N MET A 1 16.39 13.99 -2.67
CA MET A 1 15.10 13.60 -3.29
C MET A 1 14.11 13.25 -2.22
N PRO A 2 12.91 13.81 -2.26
CA PRO A 2 11.92 13.49 -1.23
C PRO A 2 11.41 12.06 -1.36
N GLU A 3 11.20 11.44 -0.22
CA GLU A 3 10.57 10.14 -0.16
C GLU A 3 9.08 10.31 -0.43
N ILE A 4 8.53 9.43 -1.24
CA ILE A 4 7.10 9.46 -1.60
C ILE A 4 6.39 8.36 -0.84
N ARG A 5 5.29 8.71 -0.21
CA ARG A 5 4.48 7.76 0.56
C ARG A 5 3.04 7.81 0.10
N ARG A 6 2.49 6.66 -0.21
CA ARG A 6 1.06 6.53 -0.49
C ARG A 6 0.41 5.72 0.61
N THR A 7 -0.67 6.26 1.15
CA THR A 7 -1.51 5.54 2.11
C THR A 7 -2.85 5.27 1.44
N ILE A 8 -3.22 4.00 1.40
CA ILE A 8 -4.49 3.57 0.81
C ILE A 8 -5.32 2.95 1.92
N MET A 9 -6.50 3.51 2.17
CA MET A 9 -7.40 3.00 3.19
C MET A 9 -8.64 2.43 2.51
N ASN A 10 -8.90 1.15 2.71
CA ASN A 10 -10.05 0.46 2.11
C ASN A 10 -10.99 -0.05 3.19
N THR A 11 -12.29 0.20 3.00
CA THR A 11 -13.34 -0.36 3.87
C THR A 11 -14.21 -1.28 3.02
N PHE A 12 -14.27 -2.54 3.43
CA PHE A 12 -15.06 -3.56 2.74
C PHE A 12 -16.40 -3.75 3.45
N LYS A 13 -17.29 -4.51 2.84
CA LYS A 13 -18.62 -4.70 3.42
C LYS A 13 -18.59 -5.52 4.71
N ASP A 14 -17.59 -6.39 4.87
CA ASP A 14 -17.41 -7.17 6.08
C ASP A 14 -15.96 -7.63 6.23
N ALA A 15 -15.65 -8.19 7.40
CA ALA A 15 -14.30 -8.64 7.72
C ALA A 15 -13.82 -9.77 6.82
N GLN A 16 -14.72 -10.66 6.41
CA GLN A 16 -14.37 -11.81 5.57
C GLN A 16 -13.89 -11.33 4.19
N GLU A 17 -14.60 -10.38 3.61
CA GLU A 17 -14.22 -9.84 2.31
C GLU A 17 -12.88 -9.11 2.39
N CYS A 18 -12.67 -8.35 3.45
CA CYS A 18 -11.39 -7.67 3.69
C CYS A 18 -10.26 -8.70 3.77
N GLN A 19 -10.46 -9.77 4.54
CA GLN A 19 -9.45 -10.81 4.72
C GLN A 19 -9.12 -11.49 3.39
N MET A 20 -10.13 -11.79 2.56
CA MET A 20 -9.91 -12.36 1.24
C MET A 20 -9.07 -11.44 0.37
N PHE A 21 -9.41 -10.15 0.36
CA PHE A 21 -8.66 -9.18 -0.44
C PHE A 21 -7.21 -9.10 0.05
N VAL A 22 -6.99 -9.07 1.36
CA VAL A 22 -5.63 -8.99 1.93
C VAL A 22 -4.81 -10.21 1.52
N MET A 23 -5.40 -11.40 1.54
CA MET A 23 -4.70 -12.61 1.11
C MET A 23 -4.25 -12.53 -0.35
N ILE A 24 -5.16 -12.08 -1.22
CA ILE A 24 -4.84 -11.92 -2.65
C ILE A 24 -3.78 -10.84 -2.84
N LEU A 25 -3.91 -9.75 -2.10
CA LEU A 25 -2.97 -8.64 -2.19
C LEU A 25 -1.55 -9.06 -1.80
N LYS A 26 -1.41 -9.87 -0.75
CA LYS A 26 -0.12 -10.42 -0.35
C LYS A 26 0.50 -11.23 -1.48
N GLN A 27 -0.31 -12.04 -2.13
CA GLN A 27 0.17 -12.86 -3.25
C GLN A 27 0.62 -11.98 -4.41
N LYS A 28 -0.16 -10.96 -4.75
CA LYS A 28 0.18 -10.06 -5.84
C LYS A 28 1.49 -9.32 -5.59
N TRP A 29 1.64 -8.74 -4.39
CA TRP A 29 2.86 -8.01 -4.09
C TRP A 29 4.10 -8.92 -4.05
N SER A 30 3.93 -10.20 -3.73
CA SER A 30 5.05 -11.14 -3.79
C SER A 30 5.55 -11.35 -5.22
N GLU A 31 4.74 -11.01 -6.22
CA GLU A 31 5.09 -11.15 -7.62
C GLU A 31 5.69 -9.87 -8.23
N PHE A 32 5.79 -8.81 -7.44
CA PHE A 32 6.34 -7.54 -7.93
C PHE A 32 7.82 -7.70 -8.29
N ASP A 33 8.16 -7.36 -9.53
CA ASP A 33 9.51 -7.52 -10.05
C ASP A 33 10.11 -6.21 -10.59
N GLY A 34 9.68 -5.09 -10.04
CA GLY A 34 10.12 -3.76 -10.48
C GLY A 34 11.58 -3.44 -10.23
N LYS A 35 12.35 -4.35 -9.64
CA LYS A 35 13.79 -4.21 -9.41
C LYS A 35 14.14 -2.99 -8.55
N LEU A 36 13.32 -2.73 -7.56
CA LEU A 36 13.51 -1.61 -6.65
C LEU A 36 14.05 -2.06 -5.29
N LYS A 37 14.95 -3.02 -5.29
CA LYS A 37 15.54 -3.54 -4.07
C LYS A 37 16.06 -2.39 -3.20
N ASP A 38 15.65 -2.39 -1.93
CA ASP A 38 16.04 -1.39 -0.93
C ASP A 38 15.55 0.04 -1.22
N LYS A 39 14.74 0.23 -2.27
CA LYS A 39 14.23 1.55 -2.65
C LYS A 39 12.72 1.67 -2.52
N PHE A 40 12.05 0.59 -2.16
CA PHE A 40 10.60 0.56 -2.08
C PHE A 40 10.15 -0.44 -1.04
N THR A 41 9.14 -0.06 -0.25
CA THR A 41 8.52 -0.97 0.69
C THR A 41 7.00 -0.91 0.55
N VAL A 42 6.36 -2.05 0.82
CA VAL A 42 4.91 -2.16 0.92
C VAL A 42 4.59 -2.77 2.27
N GLU A 43 3.70 -2.13 3.00
CA GLU A 43 3.23 -2.64 4.29
C GLU A 43 1.71 -2.72 4.23
N ILE A 44 1.16 -3.83 4.68
CA ILE A 44 -0.28 -4.07 4.66
C ILE A 44 -0.73 -4.34 6.08
N ALA A 45 -1.74 -3.60 6.54
CA ALA A 45 -2.21 -3.70 7.91
C ALA A 45 -3.74 -3.73 7.97
N THR A 46 -4.27 -4.46 8.93
CA THR A 46 -5.71 -4.52 9.18
C THR A 46 -6.02 -3.72 10.43
N ASP A 47 -7.11 -2.96 10.41
CA ASP A 47 -7.49 -2.13 11.55
C ASP A 47 -7.81 -3.02 12.76
N VAL A 48 -7.25 -2.67 13.92
CA VAL A 48 -7.41 -3.48 15.13
C VAL A 48 -8.82 -3.40 15.71
N ALA A 49 -9.55 -2.33 15.43
CA ALA A 49 -10.89 -2.13 15.96
C ALA A 49 -11.98 -2.61 14.99
N ASP A 50 -11.67 -2.72 13.70
CA ASP A 50 -12.66 -3.08 12.69
C ASP A 50 -11.97 -3.86 11.56
N ALA A 51 -12.12 -5.17 11.59
CA ALA A 51 -11.45 -6.06 10.65
C ALA A 51 -11.98 -5.95 9.21
N SER A 52 -12.99 -5.13 8.96
CA SER A 52 -13.44 -4.84 7.59
C SER A 52 -12.62 -3.76 6.92
N LYS A 53 -11.66 -3.18 7.63
CA LYS A 53 -10.82 -2.08 7.13
C LYS A 53 -9.36 -2.49 7.08
N HIS A 54 -8.70 -2.13 6.00
CA HIS A 54 -7.26 -2.33 5.91
C HIS A 54 -6.59 -1.13 5.28
N THR A 55 -5.29 -1.03 5.51
CA THR A 55 -4.46 0.05 4.99
C THR A 55 -3.24 -0.55 4.31
N ALA A 56 -2.86 0.02 3.18
CA ALA A 56 -1.60 -0.29 2.53
C ALA A 56 -0.74 0.96 2.55
N TYR A 57 0.53 0.79 2.91
CA TYR A 57 1.51 1.86 2.93
C TYR A 57 2.58 1.56 1.90
N LEU A 58 2.71 2.42 0.91
CA LEU A 58 3.71 2.30 -0.14
C LEU A 58 4.73 3.42 0.05
N THR A 59 6.00 3.05 0.17
CA THR A 59 7.06 4.04 0.38
C THR A 59 8.15 3.85 -0.66
N ALA A 60 8.43 4.90 -1.44
CA ALA A 60 9.49 4.89 -2.45
C ALA A 60 10.44 6.04 -2.19
N GLN A 61 11.72 5.87 -2.56
CA GLN A 61 12.75 6.87 -2.29
C GLN A 61 12.70 8.06 -3.25
N SER A 62 12.03 7.91 -4.37
CA SER A 62 11.94 8.98 -5.36
C SER A 62 10.65 8.89 -6.16
N VAL A 63 10.33 9.97 -6.86
CA VAL A 63 9.17 10.01 -7.76
C VAL A 63 9.32 8.97 -8.87
N GLU A 64 10.52 8.82 -9.40
CA GLU A 64 10.80 7.87 -10.47
C GLU A 64 10.57 6.44 -10.04
N ASP A 65 11.05 6.08 -8.85
CA ASP A 65 10.83 4.74 -8.29
C ASP A 65 9.34 4.51 -8.02
N PHE A 66 8.66 5.54 -7.49
CA PHE A 66 7.24 5.43 -7.18
C PHE A 66 6.43 5.21 -8.46
N LYS A 67 6.83 5.85 -9.56
CA LYS A 67 6.10 5.69 -10.83
C LYS A 67 6.16 4.24 -11.32
N ILE A 68 7.28 3.57 -11.15
CA ILE A 68 7.40 2.15 -11.51
C ILE A 68 6.38 1.31 -10.73
N VAL A 69 6.27 1.58 -9.42
CA VAL A 69 5.32 0.89 -8.55
C VAL A 69 3.90 1.21 -8.96
N GLU A 70 3.62 2.49 -9.21
CA GLU A 70 2.28 2.93 -9.58
C GLU A 70 1.81 2.27 -10.88
N ASP A 71 2.69 2.21 -11.88
CA ASP A 71 2.36 1.59 -13.16
C ASP A 71 2.04 0.11 -12.98
N TRP A 72 2.85 -0.60 -12.18
CA TRP A 72 2.61 -2.01 -11.91
C TRP A 72 1.31 -2.22 -11.13
N ALA A 73 1.08 -1.41 -10.09
CA ALA A 73 -0.10 -1.55 -9.25
C ALA A 73 -1.38 -1.23 -10.01
N THR A 74 -1.35 -0.25 -10.91
CA THR A 74 -2.50 0.10 -11.74
C THR A 74 -2.88 -1.09 -12.62
N LYS A 75 -1.90 -1.83 -13.10
CA LYS A 75 -2.12 -2.97 -13.98
C LYS A 75 -2.50 -4.23 -13.22
N GLU A 76 -1.86 -4.50 -12.09
CA GLU A 76 -1.97 -5.77 -11.39
C GLU A 76 -2.86 -5.74 -10.15
N VAL A 77 -2.94 -4.62 -9.45
CA VAL A 77 -3.65 -4.52 -8.18
C VAL A 77 -5.01 -3.84 -8.34
N LEU A 78 -5.07 -2.76 -9.10
CA LEU A 78 -6.30 -1.98 -9.24
C LEU A 78 -7.49 -2.80 -9.73
N PRO A 79 -7.34 -3.70 -10.72
CA PRO A 79 -8.48 -4.53 -11.16
C PRO A 79 -9.03 -5.41 -10.05
N LEU A 80 -8.15 -5.91 -9.16
CA LEU A 80 -8.58 -6.71 -8.01
C LEU A 80 -9.39 -5.86 -7.04
N ARG A 81 -8.89 -4.68 -6.71
CA ARG A 81 -9.60 -3.77 -5.82
C ARG A 81 -10.99 -3.44 -6.39
N ASN A 82 -11.05 -3.18 -7.69
CA ASN A 82 -12.31 -2.82 -8.34
C ASN A 82 -13.33 -3.96 -8.27
N LYS A 83 -12.89 -5.21 -8.29
CA LYS A 83 -13.79 -6.36 -8.13
C LYS A 83 -14.46 -6.39 -6.77
N PHE A 84 -13.72 -6.05 -5.72
CA PHE A 84 -14.24 -6.00 -4.36
C PHE A 84 -15.02 -4.71 -4.09
N ALA A 85 -14.73 -3.66 -4.86
CA ALA A 85 -15.40 -2.36 -4.78
C ALA A 85 -15.48 -1.78 -3.36
N PRO A 86 -14.36 -1.73 -2.62
CA PRO A 86 -14.39 -1.13 -1.28
C PRO A 86 -14.52 0.38 -1.37
N LYS A 87 -14.91 1.01 -0.26
CA LYS A 87 -14.76 2.44 -0.12
C LYS A 87 -13.28 2.72 0.11
N SER A 88 -12.69 3.57 -0.73
CA SER A 88 -11.25 3.81 -0.70
C SER A 88 -10.93 5.28 -0.53
N HIS A 89 -9.90 5.54 0.28
CA HIS A 89 -9.29 6.86 0.39
C HIS A 89 -7.80 6.69 0.18
N THR A 90 -7.22 7.55 -0.65
CA THR A 90 -5.81 7.46 -0.99
C THR A 90 -5.16 8.83 -0.88
N PHE A 91 -4.03 8.88 -0.18
CA PHE A 91 -3.20 10.08 -0.12
C PHE A 91 -1.81 9.73 -0.62
N THR A 92 -1.24 10.58 -1.47
CA THR A 92 0.14 10.45 -1.92
C THR A 92 0.88 11.70 -1.49
N CYS A 93 1.89 11.53 -0.68
CA CYS A 93 2.58 12.63 0.00
C CYS A 93 4.08 12.54 -0.16
N GLU A 94 4.73 13.71 -0.12
CA GLU A 94 6.17 13.77 0.06
C GLU A 94 6.45 13.82 1.55
N LEU A 95 7.49 13.12 1.98
CA LEU A 95 7.87 13.16 3.39
C LEU A 95 8.45 14.52 3.72
N ASP A 96 7.87 15.20 4.71
CA ASP A 96 8.34 16.50 5.18
C ASP A 96 9.40 16.38 6.26
N ALA A 97 9.21 15.46 7.21
CA ALA A 97 10.10 15.33 8.35
C ALA A 97 10.03 13.93 8.94
N ARG A 98 11.13 13.50 9.52
CA ARG A 98 11.19 12.24 10.25
C ARG A 98 11.87 12.52 11.60
N PHE A 99 11.21 12.08 12.66
CA PHE A 99 11.76 12.15 14.00
C PHE A 99 12.01 10.75 14.49
N GLU A 100 13.23 10.46 14.91
CA GLU A 100 13.59 9.15 15.42
C GLU A 100 13.94 9.28 16.89
N PHE A 101 13.25 8.50 17.71
CA PHE A 101 13.45 8.51 19.16
C PHE A 101 13.99 7.15 19.56
N GLY A 102 15.14 7.14 20.18
CA GLY A 102 15.75 5.90 20.60
C GLY A 102 16.89 6.16 21.56
N ASP A 103 17.42 5.09 22.10
CA ASP A 103 18.57 5.16 22.99
C ASP A 103 19.80 5.52 22.18
N LYS A 104 20.61 6.37 22.76
CA LYS A 104 21.88 6.79 22.17
C LYS A 104 23.02 6.11 22.88
#